data_c92e5fb8f8b271399ec8d173ac80551d
#
_entry.id   c92e5fb8f8b271399ec8d173ac80551d
#
_cell.length_a   1.000
_cell.length_b   1.000
_cell.length_c   1.000
_cell.angle_alpha   90.00
_cell.angle_beta   90.00
_cell.angle_gamma   90.00
#
_symmetry.space_group_name_H-M   'P 1'
#
loop_
_entity.id
_entity.type
_entity.pdbx_description
1 polymer ?
#
loop_
_entity_poly.entity_id
_entity_poly.type
_entity_poly.pdbx_seq_one_letter_code
_entity_poly.pdbx_strand_id
1 'polypeptide(L)'
;MEARFGGLAAILASGGAPASAQATTVHWLRASSFVPASDVLLKGEITRECQKALGIKLAVETINANDVQARITSSIQSGSGPDIVNVVNNWAHLYSESLAEVDDVAEELGNSQGGFYETSRLAAYDGKHWLAVPFNITGIQIAYRKSWFAEVGYAKFPETWEQYREAGKKLKAKGRPIGQTLGHTFADAPNFVYPYLWSWGGKEVEPDGKTVALNSRETIEAVKFMAAFWKDAHEEGGLAWDDTSNNRAFLAGTICATNNGASIYLEALRKPHAYQTDAGEPIKDDILHAPLPAGPAGQFSFHIPTSNIVLRYSNNQKSTKEFIRWMSSKPIFEKYFVTLQGFSVGPTTDWEKHPLWDKDPVMLPFRSAARTGRLMGYAGPSSRKAAEVLTKHIIVDMFAKAVQGMPAEDAVKWAEAECLKAYA
;
A
#
# COMPACT_ATOMS: atom_id res chain seq x y z
N MET A 1 -36.80 -71.38 51.80
CA MET A 1 -35.33 -71.31 51.94
C MET A 1 -34.86 -70.40 50.86
N GLU A 2 -34.54 -69.18 51.25
CA GLU A 2 -34.27 -68.00 50.35
C GLU A 2 -32.88 -68.11 49.75
N ALA A 3 -32.76 -67.78 48.46
CA ALA A 3 -31.49 -67.49 47.84
C ALA A 3 -31.56 -66.08 47.17
N ARG A 4 -30.88 -65.14 47.79
CA ARG A 4 -30.71 -63.78 47.32
C ARG A 4 -29.75 -63.73 46.11
N PHE A 5 -30.18 -63.27 45.00
CA PHE A 5 -29.29 -62.87 43.93
C PHE A 5 -29.04 -61.34 44.00
N GLY A 6 -27.79 -61.00 44.25
CA GLY A 6 -27.30 -59.64 44.25
C GLY A 6 -27.30 -59.07 42.82
N GLY A 7 -27.93 -57.91 42.66
CA GLY A 7 -27.92 -57.19 41.43
C GLY A 7 -26.56 -56.52 41.12
N LEU A 8 -25.98 -56.80 39.96
CA LEU A 8 -24.91 -56.04 39.38
C LEU A 8 -25.52 -54.72 38.80
N ALA A 9 -25.32 -53.64 39.51
CA ALA A 9 -25.57 -52.31 38.93
C ALA A 9 -24.56 -52.04 37.83
N ALA A 10 -24.99 -52.06 36.58
CA ALA A 10 -24.22 -51.62 35.46
C ALA A 10 -24.05 -50.11 35.58
N ILE A 11 -22.83 -49.66 35.92
CA ILE A 11 -22.41 -48.28 35.77
C ILE A 11 -22.20 -48.08 34.28
N LEU A 12 -23.24 -47.55 33.60
CA LEU A 12 -23.07 -46.95 32.30
C LEU A 12 -22.26 -45.66 32.52
N ALA A 13 -20.95 -45.76 32.32
CA ALA A 13 -20.10 -44.60 32.13
C ALA A 13 -20.61 -43.86 30.92
N SER A 14 -21.26 -42.73 31.13
CA SER A 14 -21.55 -41.75 30.13
C SER A 14 -20.21 -41.16 29.66
N GLY A 15 -19.57 -41.86 28.72
CA GLY A 15 -18.50 -41.31 27.93
C GLY A 15 -19.08 -40.20 27.06
N GLY A 16 -19.19 -39.02 27.63
CA GLY A 16 -19.36 -37.83 26.81
C GLY A 16 -18.16 -37.79 25.86
N ALA A 17 -18.40 -37.96 24.58
CA ALA A 17 -17.40 -37.66 23.56
C ALA A 17 -16.82 -36.28 23.91
N PRO A 18 -15.49 -36.10 23.91
CA PRO A 18 -14.93 -34.80 24.16
C PRO A 18 -15.63 -33.86 23.19
N ALA A 19 -16.29 -32.81 23.69
CA ALA A 19 -16.85 -31.77 22.87
C ALA A 19 -15.70 -31.32 21.98
N SER A 20 -15.80 -31.60 20.68
CA SER A 20 -14.81 -31.09 19.71
C SER A 20 -14.81 -29.58 19.92
N ALA A 21 -13.75 -29.07 20.52
CA ALA A 21 -13.60 -27.64 20.70
C ALA A 21 -13.83 -27.00 19.32
N GLN A 22 -14.93 -26.25 19.21
CA GLN A 22 -15.29 -25.63 17.94
C GLN A 22 -14.10 -24.78 17.52
N ALA A 23 -13.52 -25.06 16.34
CA ALA A 23 -12.34 -24.38 15.86
C ALA A 23 -12.59 -22.86 15.89
N THR A 24 -11.71 -22.12 16.56
CA THR A 24 -11.78 -20.67 16.62
C THR A 24 -11.72 -20.12 15.19
N THR A 25 -12.70 -19.28 14.82
CA THR A 25 -12.67 -18.58 13.54
C THR A 25 -12.00 -17.23 13.72
N VAL A 26 -10.95 -16.96 12.95
CA VAL A 26 -10.31 -15.64 12.84
C VAL A 26 -10.72 -15.02 11.53
N HIS A 27 -11.35 -13.86 11.60
CA HIS A 27 -11.82 -13.10 10.45
C HIS A 27 -10.78 -12.04 10.05
N TRP A 28 -10.20 -12.21 8.85
CA TRP A 28 -9.18 -11.31 8.28
C TRP A 28 -9.75 -10.52 7.11
N LEU A 29 -9.96 -9.21 7.31
CA LEU A 29 -10.39 -8.27 6.29
C LEU A 29 -9.19 -7.66 5.56
N ARG A 30 -9.28 -7.58 4.24
CA ARG A 30 -8.24 -7.00 3.37
C ARG A 30 -8.85 -6.23 2.20
N ALA A 31 -8.07 -5.31 1.62
CA ALA A 31 -8.33 -4.86 0.26
C ALA A 31 -8.09 -6.00 -0.75
N SER A 32 -8.90 -6.04 -1.81
CA SER A 32 -8.67 -6.94 -2.95
C SER A 32 -7.33 -6.64 -3.60
N SER A 33 -6.57 -7.69 -3.94
CA SER A 33 -5.21 -7.56 -4.48
C SER A 33 -5.20 -7.18 -5.96
N PHE A 34 -4.27 -6.31 -6.35
CA PHE A 34 -3.94 -6.07 -7.77
C PHE A 34 -3.25 -7.27 -8.43
N VAL A 35 -2.83 -8.27 -7.65
CA VAL A 35 -2.38 -9.59 -8.13
C VAL A 35 -3.38 -10.64 -7.66
N PRO A 36 -4.46 -10.93 -8.42
CA PRO A 36 -5.58 -11.77 -7.98
C PRO A 36 -5.18 -13.17 -7.51
N ALA A 37 -4.08 -13.72 -8.04
CA ALA A 37 -3.55 -15.01 -7.61
C ALA A 37 -3.22 -15.05 -6.10
N SER A 38 -2.85 -13.91 -5.51
CA SER A 38 -2.56 -13.84 -4.07
C SER A 38 -3.83 -13.97 -3.22
N ASP A 39 -4.97 -13.42 -3.67
CA ASP A 39 -6.25 -13.61 -2.98
C ASP A 39 -6.72 -15.06 -3.07
N VAL A 40 -6.52 -15.71 -4.23
CA VAL A 40 -6.80 -17.13 -4.41
C VAL A 40 -5.94 -17.99 -3.47
N LEU A 41 -4.64 -17.71 -3.36
CA LEU A 41 -3.73 -18.38 -2.43
C LEU A 41 -4.21 -18.25 -0.99
N LEU A 42 -4.53 -17.02 -0.54
CA LEU A 42 -4.94 -16.76 0.84
C LEU A 42 -6.26 -17.45 1.19
N LYS A 43 -7.27 -17.35 0.32
CA LYS A 43 -8.60 -17.98 0.52
C LYS A 43 -8.57 -19.50 0.37
N GLY A 44 -7.59 -20.04 -0.32
CA GLY A 44 -7.46 -21.47 -0.63
C GLY A 44 -6.42 -22.18 0.24
N GLU A 45 -5.16 -22.17 -0.21
CA GLU A 45 -4.06 -22.93 0.39
C GLU A 45 -3.76 -22.47 1.82
N ILE A 46 -3.57 -21.17 2.01
CA ILE A 46 -3.22 -20.60 3.32
C ILE A 46 -4.31 -20.87 4.36
N THR A 47 -5.58 -20.75 3.99
CA THR A 47 -6.70 -21.09 4.90
C THR A 47 -6.65 -22.55 5.33
N ARG A 48 -6.40 -23.49 4.41
CA ARG A 48 -6.29 -24.92 4.74
C ARG A 48 -5.07 -25.23 5.61
N GLU A 49 -3.93 -24.63 5.31
CA GLU A 49 -2.71 -24.82 6.07
C GLU A 49 -2.82 -24.23 7.48
N CYS A 50 -3.44 -23.05 7.63
CA CYS A 50 -3.73 -22.44 8.93
C CYS A 50 -4.58 -23.38 9.80
N GLN A 51 -5.64 -23.92 9.25
CA GLN A 51 -6.49 -24.89 9.96
C GLN A 51 -5.70 -26.13 10.40
N LYS A 52 -4.82 -26.65 9.54
CA LYS A 52 -4.00 -27.82 9.84
C LYS A 52 -2.93 -27.52 10.90
N ALA A 53 -2.27 -26.36 10.81
CA ALA A 53 -1.13 -26.02 11.66
C ALA A 53 -1.55 -25.50 13.05
N LEU A 54 -2.62 -24.68 13.10
CA LEU A 54 -3.03 -23.94 14.29
C LEU A 54 -4.40 -24.35 14.84
N GLY A 55 -5.17 -25.16 14.10
CA GLY A 55 -6.57 -25.44 14.44
C GLY A 55 -7.49 -24.22 14.25
N ILE A 56 -7.02 -23.15 13.63
CA ILE A 56 -7.76 -21.90 13.41
C ILE A 56 -8.46 -21.97 12.05
N LYS A 57 -9.77 -21.74 12.02
CA LYS A 57 -10.53 -21.51 10.80
C LYS A 57 -10.34 -20.06 10.38
N LEU A 58 -9.55 -19.84 9.31
CA LEU A 58 -9.32 -18.51 8.78
C LEU A 58 -10.45 -18.12 7.80
N ALA A 59 -11.12 -16.99 8.05
CA ALA A 59 -12.10 -16.38 7.15
C ALA A 59 -11.46 -15.14 6.50
N VAL A 60 -11.06 -15.25 5.23
CA VAL A 60 -10.46 -14.14 4.47
C VAL A 60 -11.53 -13.42 3.68
N GLU A 61 -11.85 -12.19 4.09
CA GLU A 61 -12.74 -11.26 3.38
C GLU A 61 -11.91 -10.26 2.58
N THR A 62 -12.29 -10.02 1.32
CA THR A 62 -11.68 -8.98 0.48
C THR A 62 -12.75 -8.00 0.00
N ILE A 63 -12.47 -6.71 0.12
CA ILE A 63 -13.37 -5.62 -0.32
C ILE A 63 -12.60 -4.62 -1.18
N ASN A 64 -13.30 -3.65 -1.75
CA ASN A 64 -12.64 -2.53 -2.42
C ASN A 64 -11.80 -1.74 -1.40
N ALA A 65 -10.61 -1.32 -1.79
CA ALA A 65 -9.70 -0.61 -0.90
C ALA A 65 -10.29 0.70 -0.35
N ASN A 66 -11.10 1.40 -1.14
CA ASN A 66 -11.77 2.64 -0.73
C ASN A 66 -12.82 2.43 0.38
N ASP A 67 -13.32 1.19 0.55
CA ASP A 67 -14.34 0.86 1.56
C ASP A 67 -13.73 0.43 2.90
N VAL A 68 -12.42 0.16 2.94
CA VAL A 68 -11.76 -0.42 4.13
C VAL A 68 -11.89 0.48 5.36
N GLN A 69 -11.65 1.80 5.22
CA GLN A 69 -11.75 2.73 6.36
C GLN A 69 -13.17 2.83 6.93
N ALA A 70 -14.18 2.90 6.06
CA ALA A 70 -15.57 2.90 6.48
C ALA A 70 -15.94 1.60 7.20
N ARG A 71 -15.44 0.46 6.71
CA ARG A 71 -15.63 -0.85 7.31
C ARG A 71 -14.99 -0.96 8.70
N ILE A 72 -13.76 -0.44 8.89
CA ILE A 72 -13.09 -0.40 10.20
C ILE A 72 -13.90 0.46 11.16
N THR A 73 -14.27 1.68 10.75
CA THR A 73 -15.01 2.62 11.59
C THR A 73 -16.34 2.04 12.06
N SER A 74 -17.15 1.44 11.16
CA SER A 74 -18.40 0.79 11.51
C SER A 74 -18.22 -0.40 12.44
N SER A 75 -17.14 -1.19 12.24
CA SER A 75 -16.82 -2.35 13.09
C SER A 75 -16.44 -1.92 14.51
N ILE A 76 -15.64 -0.86 14.64
CA ILE A 76 -15.29 -0.29 15.96
C ILE A 76 -16.52 0.24 16.68
N GLN A 77 -17.40 0.98 15.99
CA GLN A 77 -18.61 1.55 16.56
C GLN A 77 -19.61 0.49 17.01
N SER A 78 -19.75 -0.60 16.26
CA SER A 78 -20.63 -1.71 16.60
C SER A 78 -20.04 -2.71 17.60
N GLY A 79 -18.72 -2.66 17.83
CA GLY A 79 -18.01 -3.65 18.64
C GLY A 79 -18.02 -5.06 18.02
N SER A 80 -18.21 -5.17 16.70
CA SER A 80 -18.29 -6.46 16.00
C SER A 80 -17.80 -6.34 14.56
N GLY A 81 -17.28 -7.47 14.02
CA GLY A 81 -16.77 -7.51 12.64
C GLY A 81 -15.48 -8.31 12.54
N PRO A 82 -14.51 -7.91 11.71
CA PRO A 82 -13.25 -8.61 11.56
C PRO A 82 -12.41 -8.56 12.84
N ASP A 83 -11.67 -9.64 13.12
CA ASP A 83 -10.70 -9.69 14.22
C ASP A 83 -9.43 -8.90 13.87
N ILE A 84 -9.05 -8.95 12.59
CA ILE A 84 -7.83 -8.38 12.04
C ILE A 84 -8.14 -7.69 10.71
N VAL A 85 -7.53 -6.54 10.49
CA VAL A 85 -7.63 -5.82 9.21
C VAL A 85 -6.24 -5.51 8.68
N ASN A 86 -6.02 -5.79 7.41
CA ASN A 86 -4.83 -5.33 6.71
C ASN A 86 -5.06 -3.89 6.23
N VAL A 87 -4.31 -2.97 6.82
CA VAL A 87 -4.38 -1.53 6.54
C VAL A 87 -3.16 -1.06 5.76
N VAL A 88 -3.28 0.09 5.10
CA VAL A 88 -2.21 0.70 4.31
C VAL A 88 -1.67 1.96 4.98
N ASN A 89 -0.49 2.40 4.56
CA ASN A 89 0.12 3.64 4.97
C ASN A 89 0.18 3.73 6.51
N ASN A 90 -0.11 4.89 7.08
CA ASN A 90 -0.15 5.11 8.52
C ASN A 90 -1.58 5.03 9.12
N TRP A 91 -2.50 4.31 8.48
CA TRP A 91 -3.89 4.23 8.96
C TRP A 91 -4.01 3.59 10.35
N ALA A 92 -3.06 2.76 10.79
CA ALA A 92 -3.04 2.24 12.15
C ALA A 92 -3.11 3.36 13.20
N HIS A 93 -2.48 4.51 12.94
CA HIS A 93 -2.51 5.66 13.85
C HIS A 93 -3.90 6.28 14.01
N LEU A 94 -4.79 6.19 13.00
CA LEU A 94 -6.18 6.69 13.09
C LEU A 94 -6.99 5.95 14.15
N TYR A 95 -6.68 4.69 14.37
CA TYR A 95 -7.48 3.77 15.19
C TYR A 95 -6.78 3.35 16.47
N SER A 96 -5.65 3.98 16.84
CA SER A 96 -4.77 3.57 17.93
C SER A 96 -5.50 3.20 19.24
N GLU A 97 -6.52 3.98 19.63
CA GLU A 97 -7.31 3.74 20.83
C GLU A 97 -8.21 2.48 20.77
N SER A 98 -8.44 1.95 19.58
CA SER A 98 -9.32 0.79 19.33
C SER A 98 -8.55 -0.47 18.95
N LEU A 99 -7.20 -0.45 19.06
CA LEU A 99 -6.33 -1.55 18.70
C LEU A 99 -5.90 -2.34 19.93
N ALA A 100 -5.70 -3.64 19.76
CA ALA A 100 -5.06 -4.50 20.75
C ALA A 100 -3.54 -4.38 20.64
N GLU A 101 -2.84 -4.60 21.75
CA GLU A 101 -1.38 -4.62 21.81
C GLU A 101 -0.79 -5.75 20.97
N VAL A 102 0.22 -5.46 20.16
CA VAL A 102 0.91 -6.42 19.28
C VAL A 102 2.43 -6.29 19.34
N ASP A 103 2.97 -5.61 20.36
CA ASP A 103 4.42 -5.40 20.55
C ASP A 103 5.19 -6.73 20.50
N ASP A 104 4.72 -7.74 21.22
CA ASP A 104 5.32 -9.06 21.27
C ASP A 104 5.46 -9.73 19.90
N VAL A 105 4.46 -9.57 19.05
CA VAL A 105 4.46 -10.17 17.69
C VAL A 105 5.36 -9.38 16.74
N ALA A 106 5.27 -8.05 16.79
CA ALA A 106 6.04 -7.18 15.91
C ALA A 106 7.54 -7.26 16.21
N GLU A 107 7.92 -7.21 17.49
CA GLU A 107 9.32 -7.31 17.90
C GLU A 107 9.93 -8.67 17.54
N GLU A 108 9.21 -9.77 17.80
CA GLU A 108 9.64 -11.11 17.40
C GLU A 108 9.91 -11.19 15.89
N LEU A 109 8.98 -10.67 15.07
CA LEU A 109 9.10 -10.67 13.61
C LEU A 109 10.30 -9.83 13.15
N GLY A 110 10.43 -8.60 13.63
CA GLY A 110 11.53 -7.71 13.29
C GLY A 110 12.89 -8.31 13.63
N ASN A 111 13.03 -8.83 14.86
CA ASN A 111 14.28 -9.41 15.34
C ASN A 111 14.69 -10.68 14.58
N SER A 112 13.72 -11.49 14.15
CA SER A 112 13.99 -12.77 13.46
C SER A 112 14.28 -12.62 11.96
N GLN A 113 14.01 -11.45 11.34
CA GLN A 113 14.07 -11.26 9.88
C GLN A 113 14.89 -10.03 9.44
N GLY A 114 15.94 -9.68 10.18
CA GLY A 114 16.89 -8.64 9.77
C GLY A 114 16.46 -7.19 10.05
N GLY A 115 15.36 -6.99 10.78
CA GLY A 115 14.81 -5.69 11.12
C GLY A 115 13.81 -5.14 10.09
N PHE A 116 12.87 -4.35 10.58
CA PHE A 116 11.90 -3.67 9.71
C PHE A 116 12.56 -2.55 8.92
N TYR A 117 12.04 -2.28 7.71
CA TYR A 117 12.28 -1.00 7.06
C TYR A 117 11.71 0.15 7.88
N GLU A 118 12.35 1.30 7.79
CA GLU A 118 11.89 2.50 8.51
C GLU A 118 10.45 2.89 8.12
N THR A 119 10.08 2.75 6.86
CA THR A 119 8.70 2.99 6.39
C THR A 119 7.69 2.05 7.03
N SER A 120 8.04 0.75 7.22
CA SER A 120 7.19 -0.20 7.94
C SER A 120 7.04 0.19 9.40
N ARG A 121 8.14 0.61 10.04
CA ARG A 121 8.15 1.06 11.42
C ARG A 121 7.29 2.32 11.60
N LEU A 122 7.49 3.34 10.79
CA LEU A 122 6.72 4.59 10.85
C LEU A 122 5.23 4.40 10.60
N ALA A 123 4.86 3.42 9.77
CA ALA A 123 3.45 3.11 9.49
C ALA A 123 2.73 2.45 10.67
N ALA A 124 3.46 1.71 11.53
CA ALA A 124 2.89 0.80 12.49
C ALA A 124 3.31 1.04 13.95
N TYR A 125 4.22 1.97 14.22
CA TYR A 125 4.78 2.26 15.54
C TYR A 125 4.60 3.73 15.90
N ASP A 126 4.08 4.03 17.09
CA ASP A 126 3.77 5.40 17.54
C ASP A 126 4.89 6.09 18.34
N GLY A 127 6.04 5.43 18.48
CA GLY A 127 7.16 5.88 19.30
C GLY A 127 7.23 5.19 20.67
N LYS A 128 6.18 4.44 21.05
CA LYS A 128 6.11 3.69 22.30
C LYS A 128 5.65 2.26 22.10
N HIS A 129 4.63 2.06 21.28
CA HIS A 129 3.97 0.77 21.06
C HIS A 129 3.78 0.50 19.58
N TRP A 130 3.77 -0.78 19.22
CA TRP A 130 3.36 -1.23 17.92
C TRP A 130 1.83 -1.23 17.82
N LEU A 131 1.30 -0.36 16.98
CA LEU A 131 -0.13 -0.26 16.67
C LEU A 131 -0.60 -1.37 15.74
N ALA A 132 0.33 -1.95 15.00
CA ALA A 132 0.07 -3.00 14.01
C ALA A 132 1.32 -3.86 13.80
N VAL A 133 1.15 -5.04 13.23
CA VAL A 133 2.27 -5.86 12.76
C VAL A 133 2.51 -5.57 11.27
N PRO A 134 3.67 -5.03 10.87
CA PRO A 134 3.99 -4.80 9.46
C PRO A 134 3.89 -6.09 8.65
N PHE A 135 3.37 -5.99 7.41
CA PHE A 135 3.08 -7.17 6.59
C PHE A 135 3.86 -7.18 5.27
N ASN A 136 3.76 -6.13 4.46
CA ASN A 136 4.56 -5.95 3.26
C ASN A 136 4.68 -4.47 2.87
N ILE A 137 5.47 -4.17 1.83
CA ILE A 137 5.57 -2.85 1.21
C ILE A 137 5.38 -3.02 -0.29
N THR A 138 4.36 -2.37 -0.86
CA THR A 138 4.23 -2.28 -2.31
C THR A 138 5.14 -1.17 -2.83
N GLY A 139 6.10 -1.55 -3.67
CA GLY A 139 6.99 -0.60 -4.34
C GLY A 139 6.22 0.21 -5.38
N ILE A 140 6.51 1.51 -5.43
CA ILE A 140 5.93 2.42 -6.43
C ILE A 140 7.05 3.00 -7.27
N GLN A 141 6.90 2.93 -8.59
CA GLN A 141 7.85 3.39 -9.59
C GLN A 141 7.08 3.98 -10.78
N ILE A 142 7.74 4.73 -11.63
CA ILE A 142 7.15 5.09 -12.93
C ILE A 142 7.22 3.89 -13.87
N ALA A 143 6.07 3.35 -14.27
CA ALA A 143 5.99 2.46 -15.42
C ALA A 143 5.95 3.28 -16.70
N TYR A 144 6.79 2.96 -17.70
CA TYR A 144 6.87 3.73 -18.94
C TYR A 144 7.15 2.86 -20.17
N ARG A 145 6.77 3.36 -21.34
CA ARG A 145 7.01 2.74 -22.65
C ARG A 145 8.38 3.18 -23.15
N LYS A 146 9.41 2.31 -22.99
CA LYS A 146 10.80 2.65 -23.35
C LYS A 146 10.97 3.11 -24.81
N SER A 147 10.26 2.47 -25.73
CA SER A 147 10.36 2.81 -27.17
C SER A 147 9.85 4.24 -27.43
N TRP A 148 8.77 4.66 -26.78
CA TRP A 148 8.19 5.98 -26.95
C TRP A 148 9.08 7.08 -26.37
N PHE A 149 9.71 6.84 -25.24
CA PHE A 149 10.69 7.77 -24.66
C PHE A 149 11.95 7.88 -25.54
N ALA A 150 12.45 6.77 -26.08
CA ALA A 150 13.56 6.77 -27.03
C ALA A 150 13.25 7.56 -28.29
N GLU A 151 12.01 7.49 -28.82
CA GLU A 151 11.54 8.24 -29.99
C GLU A 151 11.63 9.76 -29.81
N VAL A 152 11.51 10.25 -28.56
CA VAL A 152 11.61 11.70 -28.27
C VAL A 152 12.96 12.11 -27.68
N GLY A 153 13.97 11.22 -27.77
CA GLY A 153 15.36 11.51 -27.42
C GLY A 153 15.80 11.06 -26.03
N TYR A 154 15.03 10.20 -25.35
CA TYR A 154 15.34 9.70 -24.01
C TYR A 154 15.57 8.19 -24.04
N ALA A 155 16.82 7.75 -24.19
CA ALA A 155 17.20 6.33 -24.14
C ALA A 155 17.05 5.73 -22.74
N LYS A 156 17.04 6.56 -21.69
CA LYS A 156 16.69 6.24 -20.30
C LYS A 156 15.55 7.16 -19.87
N PHE A 157 14.85 6.79 -18.78
CA PHE A 157 13.83 7.65 -18.22
C PHE A 157 14.44 9.00 -17.74
N PRO A 158 13.72 10.13 -17.88
CA PRO A 158 14.14 11.43 -17.40
C PRO A 158 14.54 11.45 -15.92
N GLU A 159 15.64 12.11 -15.58
CA GLU A 159 16.17 12.17 -14.22
C GLU A 159 15.61 13.34 -13.41
N THR A 160 15.12 14.41 -14.07
CA THR A 160 14.52 15.58 -13.41
C THR A 160 13.09 15.85 -13.86
N TRP A 161 12.34 16.58 -13.07
CA TRP A 161 10.96 16.95 -13.40
C TRP A 161 10.88 17.81 -14.67
N GLU A 162 11.88 18.67 -14.92
CA GLU A 162 11.96 19.49 -16.13
C GLU A 162 12.15 18.61 -17.38
N GLN A 163 13.06 17.62 -17.30
CA GLN A 163 13.27 16.67 -18.39
C GLN A 163 12.02 15.81 -18.63
N TYR A 164 11.34 15.38 -17.54
CA TYR A 164 10.11 14.59 -17.66
C TYR A 164 8.97 15.40 -18.29
N ARG A 165 8.83 16.69 -17.91
CA ARG A 165 7.88 17.61 -18.53
C ARG A 165 8.17 17.79 -20.02
N GLU A 166 9.43 17.99 -20.40
CA GLU A 166 9.84 18.18 -21.80
C GLU A 166 9.59 16.91 -22.63
N ALA A 167 9.93 15.73 -22.12
CA ALA A 167 9.63 14.46 -22.76
C ALA A 167 8.12 14.26 -22.92
N GLY A 168 7.36 14.48 -21.84
CA GLY A 168 5.90 14.36 -21.80
C GLY A 168 5.20 15.31 -22.78
N LYS A 169 5.68 16.56 -22.92
CA LYS A 169 5.17 17.52 -23.89
C LYS A 169 5.33 17.02 -25.32
N LYS A 170 6.51 16.48 -25.68
CA LYS A 170 6.76 15.87 -26.99
C LYS A 170 5.87 14.67 -27.24
N LEU A 171 5.67 13.82 -26.22
CA LEU A 171 4.83 12.63 -26.30
C LEU A 171 3.34 12.99 -26.39
N LYS A 172 2.87 13.96 -25.61
CA LYS A 172 1.48 14.47 -25.69
C LYS A 172 1.17 15.03 -27.08
N ALA A 173 2.11 15.75 -27.70
CA ALA A 173 1.97 16.23 -29.08
C ALA A 173 1.81 15.10 -30.12
N LYS A 174 2.23 13.89 -29.80
CA LYS A 174 2.06 12.66 -30.58
C LYS A 174 0.80 11.84 -30.17
N GLY A 175 -0.07 12.39 -29.31
CA GLY A 175 -1.25 11.70 -28.78
C GLY A 175 -0.96 10.67 -27.69
N ARG A 176 0.20 10.75 -27.02
CA ARG A 176 0.66 9.81 -26.00
C ARG A 176 1.01 10.57 -24.70
N PRO A 177 0.02 11.17 -24.00
CA PRO A 177 0.27 11.97 -22.79
C PRO A 177 0.80 11.09 -21.64
N ILE A 178 1.34 11.74 -20.61
CA ILE A 178 1.56 11.10 -19.30
C ILE A 178 0.20 10.91 -18.65
N GLY A 179 -0.06 9.74 -18.07
CA GLY A 179 -1.26 9.50 -17.29
C GLY A 179 -0.94 9.45 -15.82
N GLN A 180 -1.61 10.28 -15.03
CA GLN A 180 -1.43 10.28 -13.58
C GLN A 180 -2.77 10.54 -12.89
N THR A 181 -3.03 9.75 -11.84
CA THR A 181 -4.19 9.95 -10.99
C THR A 181 -3.95 11.16 -10.08
N LEU A 182 -4.91 12.08 -10.06
CA LEU A 182 -4.91 13.25 -9.18
C LEU A 182 -6.31 13.46 -8.54
N GLY A 183 -7.11 12.39 -8.47
CA GLY A 183 -8.38 12.32 -7.77
C GLY A 183 -8.23 11.78 -6.33
N HIS A 184 -9.35 11.58 -5.66
CA HIS A 184 -9.40 10.99 -4.32
C HIS A 184 -9.20 9.47 -4.39
N THR A 185 -7.97 9.04 -4.25
CA THR A 185 -7.58 7.62 -4.26
C THR A 185 -6.77 7.28 -3.01
N PHE A 186 -6.76 6.01 -2.63
CA PHE A 186 -6.01 5.59 -1.44
C PHE A 186 -4.51 5.46 -1.71
N ALA A 187 -4.08 5.32 -2.97
CA ALA A 187 -2.70 5.02 -3.35
C ALA A 187 -2.12 5.99 -4.40
N ASP A 188 -2.60 5.96 -5.65
CA ASP A 188 -1.89 6.55 -6.78
C ASP A 188 -1.69 8.06 -6.69
N ALA A 189 -2.70 8.80 -6.28
CA ALA A 189 -2.57 10.25 -6.14
C ALA A 189 -1.62 10.63 -4.99
N PRO A 190 -1.76 10.12 -3.76
CA PRO A 190 -0.80 10.39 -2.68
C PRO A 190 0.62 9.94 -3.02
N ASN A 191 0.80 8.76 -3.61
CA ASN A 191 2.12 8.22 -3.94
C ASN A 191 2.85 9.03 -5.02
N PHE A 192 2.15 9.89 -5.74
CA PHE A 192 2.72 10.83 -6.69
C PHE A 192 2.96 12.21 -6.06
N VAL A 193 1.95 12.80 -5.43
CA VAL A 193 2.04 14.22 -5.00
C VAL A 193 2.93 14.42 -3.78
N TYR A 194 2.98 13.47 -2.83
CA TYR A 194 3.82 13.63 -1.64
C TYR A 194 5.32 13.60 -1.97
N PRO A 195 5.88 12.59 -2.68
CA PRO A 195 7.29 12.62 -3.05
C PRO A 195 7.62 13.76 -4.04
N TYR A 196 6.66 14.14 -4.89
CA TYR A 196 6.80 15.31 -5.72
C TYR A 196 6.99 16.57 -4.86
N LEU A 197 6.11 16.83 -3.88
CA LEU A 197 6.22 17.96 -2.95
C LEU A 197 7.57 17.97 -2.24
N TRP A 198 7.98 16.82 -1.69
CA TRP A 198 9.26 16.69 -0.98
C TRP A 198 10.47 16.96 -1.89
N SER A 199 10.38 16.60 -3.17
CA SER A 199 11.46 16.83 -4.14
C SER A 199 11.71 18.31 -4.42
N TRP A 200 10.72 19.14 -4.18
CA TRP A 200 10.84 20.61 -4.25
C TRP A 200 11.28 21.22 -2.91
N GLY A 201 11.31 20.47 -1.83
CA GLY A 201 11.62 20.96 -0.47
C GLY A 201 10.38 21.30 0.36
N GLY A 202 9.18 21.16 -0.21
CA GLY A 202 7.94 21.32 0.54
C GLY A 202 7.77 20.21 1.60
N LYS A 203 7.14 20.54 2.71
CA LYS A 203 6.88 19.64 3.83
C LYS A 203 5.54 19.96 4.49
N GLU A 204 4.93 18.98 5.08
CA GLU A 204 3.62 19.12 5.73
C GLU A 204 3.76 19.83 7.06
N VAL A 205 4.69 19.37 7.90
CA VAL A 205 4.98 19.93 9.22
C VAL A 205 6.48 19.99 9.48
N GLU A 206 6.88 20.75 10.49
CA GLU A 206 8.24 20.76 11.02
C GLU A 206 8.57 19.45 11.76
N PRO A 207 9.85 19.17 12.08
CA PRO A 207 10.25 17.96 12.81
C PRO A 207 9.57 17.76 14.16
N ASP A 208 8.99 18.83 14.74
CA ASP A 208 8.23 18.77 15.99
C ASP A 208 6.88 18.03 15.85
N GLY A 209 6.44 17.75 14.62
CA GLY A 209 5.17 17.07 14.32
C GLY A 209 3.92 17.87 14.68
N LYS A 210 4.06 19.18 14.86
CA LYS A 210 2.99 20.09 15.31
C LYS A 210 2.88 21.35 14.47
N THR A 211 4.00 21.99 14.18
CA THR A 211 4.04 23.23 13.43
C THR A 211 3.82 22.95 11.94
N VAL A 212 2.67 23.34 11.41
CA VAL A 212 2.38 23.22 9.97
C VAL A 212 3.37 24.09 9.19
N ALA A 213 3.99 23.51 8.18
CA ALA A 213 5.05 24.13 7.38
C ALA A 213 4.77 24.09 5.87
N LEU A 214 3.51 23.82 5.50
CA LEU A 214 3.13 23.61 4.10
C LEU A 214 3.23 24.90 3.27
N ASN A 215 2.87 26.06 3.84
CA ASN A 215 2.90 27.35 3.14
C ASN A 215 4.33 27.90 3.10
N SER A 216 5.11 27.39 2.17
CA SER A 216 6.48 27.80 1.92
C SER A 216 6.68 28.19 0.46
N ARG A 217 7.79 28.91 0.18
CA ARG A 217 8.18 29.25 -1.19
C ARG A 217 8.34 27.98 -2.03
N GLU A 218 8.97 26.97 -1.48
CA GLU A 218 9.24 25.68 -2.12
C GLU A 218 7.93 24.97 -2.52
N THR A 219 6.93 24.98 -1.64
CA THR A 219 5.60 24.42 -1.95
C THR A 219 4.89 25.22 -3.07
N ILE A 220 4.94 26.54 -2.99
CA ILE A 220 4.32 27.41 -4.02
C ILE A 220 4.96 27.15 -5.39
N GLU A 221 6.29 27.05 -5.47
CA GLU A 221 6.99 26.75 -6.73
C GLU A 221 6.66 25.33 -7.25
N ALA A 222 6.57 24.34 -6.34
CA ALA A 222 6.11 23.00 -6.69
C ALA A 222 4.71 23.01 -7.31
N VAL A 223 3.78 23.74 -6.72
CA VAL A 223 2.40 23.85 -7.20
C VAL A 223 2.33 24.56 -8.55
N LYS A 224 3.10 25.65 -8.75
CA LYS A 224 3.21 26.35 -10.03
C LYS A 224 3.73 25.44 -11.14
N PHE A 225 4.80 24.70 -10.84
CA PHE A 225 5.38 23.78 -11.82
C PHE A 225 4.39 22.67 -12.16
N MET A 226 3.71 22.07 -11.16
CA MET A 226 2.74 21.01 -11.40
C MET A 226 1.58 21.48 -12.29
N ALA A 227 1.03 22.68 -12.07
CA ALA A 227 -0.03 23.22 -12.90
C ALA A 227 0.41 23.36 -14.38
N ALA A 228 1.63 23.85 -14.61
CA ALA A 228 2.20 23.95 -15.94
C ALA A 228 2.53 22.56 -16.54
N PHE A 229 3.10 21.65 -15.75
CA PHE A 229 3.44 20.29 -16.17
C PHE A 229 2.20 19.49 -16.57
N TRP A 230 1.13 19.61 -15.80
CA TRP A 230 -0.15 18.96 -16.09
C TRP A 230 -0.70 19.41 -17.43
N LYS A 231 -0.81 20.72 -17.62
CA LYS A 231 -1.27 21.32 -18.89
C LYS A 231 -0.45 20.84 -20.08
N ASP A 232 0.87 20.86 -19.95
CA ASP A 232 1.79 20.58 -21.06
C ASP A 232 1.88 19.10 -21.44
N ALA A 233 1.76 18.18 -20.46
CA ALA A 233 2.21 16.81 -20.65
C ALA A 233 1.20 15.72 -20.22
N HIS A 234 0.24 16.02 -19.33
CA HIS A 234 -0.63 14.98 -18.78
C HIS A 234 -1.95 14.82 -19.55
N GLU A 235 -2.57 13.66 -19.31
CA GLU A 235 -3.95 13.35 -19.67
C GLU A 235 -4.89 14.09 -18.73
N GLU A 236 -5.85 14.84 -19.27
CA GLU A 236 -6.76 15.69 -18.47
C GLU A 236 -7.71 14.86 -17.59
N GLY A 237 -8.09 13.66 -18.04
CA GLY A 237 -8.96 12.74 -17.30
C GLY A 237 -8.42 12.28 -15.96
N GLY A 238 -7.11 12.42 -15.70
CA GLY A 238 -6.45 12.01 -14.47
C GLY A 238 -7.03 12.59 -13.18
N LEU A 239 -7.73 13.73 -13.25
CA LEU A 239 -8.44 14.33 -12.12
C LEU A 239 -9.64 13.49 -11.63
N ALA A 240 -10.21 12.63 -12.48
CA ALA A 240 -11.36 11.80 -12.17
C ALA A 240 -11.01 10.29 -12.09
N TRP A 241 -9.72 9.95 -12.21
CA TRP A 241 -9.28 8.56 -12.20
C TRP A 241 -9.27 7.97 -10.80
N ASP A 242 -9.58 6.66 -10.74
CA ASP A 242 -9.34 5.79 -9.59
C ASP A 242 -7.98 5.05 -9.72
N ASP A 243 -7.61 4.24 -8.71
CA ASP A 243 -6.36 3.46 -8.67
C ASP A 243 -6.29 2.34 -9.73
N THR A 244 -7.29 2.19 -10.60
CA THR A 244 -7.30 1.22 -11.71
C THR A 244 -7.32 1.89 -13.09
N SER A 245 -7.61 3.18 -13.14
CA SER A 245 -7.82 3.92 -14.39
C SER A 245 -6.51 4.09 -15.18
N ASN A 246 -5.42 4.45 -14.50
CA ASN A 246 -4.09 4.55 -15.08
C ASN A 246 -3.60 3.19 -15.63
N ASN A 247 -3.89 2.08 -14.95
CA ASN A 247 -3.57 0.74 -15.42
C ASN A 247 -4.26 0.45 -16.76
N ARG A 248 -5.58 0.71 -16.84
CA ARG A 248 -6.35 0.54 -18.07
C ARG A 248 -5.82 1.41 -19.19
N ALA A 249 -5.56 2.69 -18.91
CA ALA A 249 -5.07 3.64 -19.90
C ALA A 249 -3.68 3.24 -20.43
N PHE A 250 -2.77 2.81 -19.56
CA PHE A 250 -1.44 2.36 -19.98
C PHE A 250 -1.50 1.08 -20.83
N LEU A 251 -2.27 0.08 -20.39
CA LEU A 251 -2.43 -1.18 -21.11
C LEU A 251 -3.15 -1.00 -22.45
N ALA A 252 -4.05 -0.02 -22.56
CA ALA A 252 -4.70 0.38 -23.80
C ALA A 252 -3.80 1.22 -24.73
N GLY A 253 -2.60 1.59 -24.30
CA GLY A 253 -1.68 2.40 -25.11
C GLY A 253 -2.07 3.88 -25.24
N THR A 254 -2.95 4.39 -24.38
CA THR A 254 -3.41 5.80 -24.42
C THR A 254 -2.49 6.75 -23.64
N ILE A 255 -1.63 6.24 -22.78
CA ILE A 255 -0.65 7.01 -22.01
C ILE A 255 0.75 6.41 -22.11
N CYS A 256 1.77 7.23 -22.04
CA CYS A 256 3.18 6.82 -22.19
C CYS A 256 3.84 6.37 -20.88
N ALA A 257 3.40 6.90 -19.76
CA ALA A 257 3.96 6.64 -18.43
C ALA A 257 2.95 6.95 -17.34
N THR A 258 3.12 6.30 -16.17
CA THR A 258 2.34 6.55 -14.95
C THR A 258 3.12 6.10 -13.71
N ASN A 259 2.98 6.83 -12.59
CA ASN A 259 3.47 6.38 -11.29
C ASN A 259 2.54 5.29 -10.76
N ASN A 260 3.08 4.07 -10.53
CA ASN A 260 2.29 2.90 -10.16
C ASN A 260 3.14 1.83 -9.48
N GLY A 261 2.49 0.82 -8.92
CA GLY A 261 3.12 -0.45 -8.60
C GLY A 261 3.42 -1.29 -9.87
N ALA A 262 3.96 -2.48 -9.67
CA ALA A 262 4.27 -3.39 -10.79
C ALA A 262 3.04 -4.03 -11.46
N SER A 263 1.81 -3.69 -11.04
CA SER A 263 0.58 -4.34 -11.50
C SER A 263 0.37 -4.28 -13.01
N ILE A 264 0.74 -3.16 -13.65
CA ILE A 264 0.67 -2.99 -15.11
C ILE A 264 1.55 -4.01 -15.82
N TYR A 265 2.82 -4.10 -15.41
CA TYR A 265 3.78 -5.04 -15.99
C TYR A 265 3.37 -6.49 -15.77
N LEU A 266 2.96 -6.85 -14.56
CA LEU A 266 2.52 -8.21 -14.22
C LEU A 266 1.26 -8.62 -14.98
N GLU A 267 0.33 -7.68 -15.22
CA GLU A 267 -0.84 -7.94 -16.06
C GLU A 267 -0.47 -8.15 -17.52
N ALA A 268 0.42 -7.31 -18.07
CA ALA A 268 0.94 -7.47 -19.44
C ALA A 268 1.74 -8.77 -19.61
N LEU A 269 2.51 -9.16 -18.58
CA LEU A 269 3.25 -10.43 -18.56
C LEU A 269 2.30 -11.64 -18.56
N ARG A 270 1.19 -11.56 -17.78
CA ARG A 270 0.18 -12.62 -17.68
C ARG A 270 -0.65 -12.78 -18.95
N LYS A 271 -0.89 -11.69 -19.68
CA LYS A 271 -1.75 -11.64 -20.86
C LYS A 271 -1.05 -11.04 -22.07
N PRO A 272 0.09 -11.60 -22.53
CA PRO A 272 0.92 -10.98 -23.57
C PRO A 272 0.19 -10.83 -24.93
N HIS A 273 -0.79 -11.67 -25.21
CA HIS A 273 -1.58 -11.58 -26.45
C HIS A 273 -2.74 -10.58 -26.37
N ALA A 274 -3.15 -10.17 -25.15
CA ALA A 274 -4.20 -9.18 -24.98
C ALA A 274 -3.67 -7.74 -25.07
N TYR A 275 -2.40 -7.54 -24.77
CA TYR A 275 -1.76 -6.22 -24.71
C TYR A 275 -0.58 -6.19 -25.64
N GLN A 276 -0.77 -5.57 -26.81
CA GLN A 276 0.22 -5.51 -27.89
C GLN A 276 0.49 -4.06 -28.30
N THR A 277 1.66 -3.84 -28.89
CA THR A 277 2.02 -2.59 -29.60
C THR A 277 1.27 -2.54 -30.94
N ASP A 278 1.34 -1.37 -31.61
CA ASP A 278 0.81 -1.21 -32.98
C ASP A 278 1.47 -2.17 -34.00
N ALA A 279 2.67 -2.67 -33.67
CA ALA A 279 3.39 -3.65 -34.48
C ALA A 279 3.00 -5.11 -34.14
N GLY A 280 2.07 -5.34 -33.20
CA GLY A 280 1.64 -6.67 -32.78
C GLY A 280 2.58 -7.35 -31.76
N GLU A 281 3.60 -6.66 -31.28
CA GLU A 281 4.52 -7.17 -30.27
C GLU A 281 3.93 -7.03 -28.85
N PRO A 282 4.19 -7.97 -27.91
CA PRO A 282 3.72 -7.84 -26.54
C PRO A 282 4.26 -6.58 -25.84
N ILE A 283 3.38 -5.76 -25.27
CA ILE A 283 3.82 -4.51 -24.62
C ILE A 283 4.72 -4.75 -23.38
N LYS A 284 4.66 -5.94 -22.76
CA LYS A 284 5.56 -6.29 -21.64
C LYS A 284 7.03 -6.11 -21.97
N ASP A 285 7.40 -6.30 -23.25
CA ASP A 285 8.78 -6.18 -23.71
C ASP A 285 9.20 -4.71 -23.96
N ASP A 286 8.24 -3.78 -23.89
CA ASP A 286 8.42 -2.34 -24.00
C ASP A 286 8.23 -1.59 -22.68
N ILE A 287 7.84 -2.28 -21.61
CA ILE A 287 7.66 -1.68 -20.28
C ILE A 287 8.99 -1.72 -19.51
N LEU A 288 9.38 -0.59 -18.95
CA LEU A 288 10.41 -0.49 -17.92
C LEU A 288 9.89 0.32 -16.74
N HIS A 289 10.63 0.26 -15.64
CA HIS A 289 10.35 1.01 -14.43
C HIS A 289 11.50 1.94 -14.07
N ALA A 290 11.18 3.11 -13.56
CA ALA A 290 12.13 4.11 -13.10
C ALA A 290 11.64 4.77 -11.81
N PRO A 291 12.53 5.25 -10.93
CA PRO A 291 12.12 6.07 -9.81
C PRO A 291 11.51 7.39 -10.29
N LEU A 292 10.75 8.07 -9.43
CA LEU A 292 10.28 9.44 -9.68
C LEU A 292 11.49 10.35 -9.95
N PRO A 293 11.35 11.35 -10.84
CA PRO A 293 12.40 12.33 -11.11
C PRO A 293 12.83 13.11 -9.85
N ALA A 294 14.06 13.59 -9.87
CA ALA A 294 14.55 14.51 -8.86
C ALA A 294 14.02 15.92 -9.07
N GLY A 295 13.75 16.63 -7.98
CA GLY A 295 13.56 18.07 -7.93
C GLY A 295 14.73 18.80 -7.27
N PRO A 296 14.61 20.10 -7.00
CA PRO A 296 15.69 20.90 -6.41
C PRO A 296 16.20 20.40 -5.06
N ALA A 297 15.35 19.76 -4.25
CA ALA A 297 15.69 19.20 -2.94
C ALA A 297 16.12 17.74 -2.97
N GLY A 298 16.06 17.09 -4.13
CA GLY A 298 16.48 15.70 -4.31
C GLY A 298 15.41 14.79 -4.89
N GLN A 299 15.67 13.48 -4.82
CA GLN A 299 14.80 12.43 -5.31
C GLN A 299 14.19 11.68 -4.11
N PHE A 300 12.88 11.56 -4.10
CA PHE A 300 12.14 10.91 -3.02
C PHE A 300 11.10 9.95 -3.56
N SER A 301 10.67 9.03 -2.73
CA SER A 301 9.64 8.05 -3.05
C SER A 301 8.64 7.90 -1.90
N PHE A 302 7.44 7.51 -2.24
CA PHE A 302 6.43 7.06 -1.30
C PHE A 302 5.96 5.67 -1.74
N HIS A 303 6.27 4.66 -0.94
CA HIS A 303 5.84 3.29 -1.13
C HIS A 303 4.73 2.97 -0.14
N ILE A 304 3.90 1.96 -0.44
CA ILE A 304 2.73 1.64 0.38
C ILE A 304 3.09 0.55 1.38
N PRO A 305 3.45 0.87 2.63
CA PRO A 305 3.52 -0.13 3.68
C PRO A 305 2.12 -0.62 4.01
N THR A 306 1.99 -1.93 4.22
CA THR A 306 0.79 -2.53 4.77
C THR A 306 1.08 -3.17 6.10
N SER A 307 0.11 -3.14 6.99
CA SER A 307 0.21 -3.68 8.34
C SER A 307 -1.09 -4.34 8.77
N ASN A 308 -1.02 -5.31 9.67
CA ASN A 308 -2.18 -5.97 10.24
C ASN A 308 -2.49 -5.36 11.60
N ILE A 309 -3.61 -4.65 11.73
CA ILE A 309 -4.17 -4.21 13.00
C ILE A 309 -5.03 -5.32 13.60
N VAL A 310 -5.00 -5.46 14.91
CA VAL A 310 -5.90 -6.34 15.67
C VAL A 310 -6.90 -5.46 16.41
N LEU A 311 -8.19 -5.68 16.19
CA LEU A 311 -9.23 -4.84 16.78
C LEU A 311 -9.49 -5.25 18.24
N ARG A 312 -9.51 -4.26 19.15
CA ARG A 312 -9.59 -4.47 20.60
C ARG A 312 -10.87 -5.21 21.04
N TYR A 313 -11.98 -5.02 20.30
CA TYR A 313 -13.24 -5.71 20.60
C TYR A 313 -13.19 -7.22 20.30
N SER A 314 -12.20 -7.69 19.53
CA SER A 314 -12.10 -9.12 19.19
C SER A 314 -11.90 -9.98 20.42
N ASN A 315 -12.73 -11.01 20.56
CA ASN A 315 -12.57 -12.04 21.57
C ASN A 315 -11.52 -13.09 21.17
N ASN A 316 -10.98 -13.02 19.95
CA ASN A 316 -10.04 -13.97 19.37
C ASN A 316 -8.60 -13.46 19.35
N GLN A 317 -8.25 -12.43 20.15
CA GLN A 317 -6.95 -11.75 20.08
C GLN A 317 -5.75 -12.72 20.15
N LYS A 318 -5.81 -13.74 21.03
CA LYS A 318 -4.75 -14.74 21.14
C LYS A 318 -4.57 -15.51 19.83
N SER A 319 -5.64 -16.09 19.30
CA SER A 319 -5.60 -16.84 18.04
C SER A 319 -5.22 -15.94 16.85
N THR A 320 -5.63 -14.67 16.87
CA THR A 320 -5.25 -13.68 15.87
C THR A 320 -3.73 -13.42 15.88
N LYS A 321 -3.14 -13.26 17.07
CA LYS A 321 -1.68 -13.11 17.20
C LYS A 321 -0.92 -14.37 16.77
N GLU A 322 -1.42 -15.56 17.11
CA GLU A 322 -0.86 -16.84 16.65
C GLU A 322 -0.91 -16.96 15.13
N PHE A 323 -2.03 -16.58 14.52
CA PHE A 323 -2.16 -16.52 13.06
C PHE A 323 -1.17 -15.53 12.43
N ILE A 324 -1.01 -14.32 12.96
CA ILE A 324 -0.08 -13.32 12.42
C ILE A 324 1.36 -13.86 12.49
N ARG A 325 1.81 -14.44 13.60
CA ARG A 325 3.13 -15.06 13.72
C ARG A 325 3.35 -16.15 12.67
N TRP A 326 2.38 -17.03 12.54
CA TRP A 326 2.45 -18.13 11.57
C TRP A 326 2.48 -17.62 10.13
N MET A 327 1.58 -16.71 9.77
CA MET A 327 1.50 -16.13 8.42
C MET A 327 2.76 -15.34 8.05
N SER A 328 3.38 -14.65 9.02
CA SER A 328 4.59 -13.85 8.84
C SER A 328 5.87 -14.69 8.95
N SER A 329 5.80 -15.97 9.30
CA SER A 329 6.98 -16.86 9.28
C SER A 329 7.51 -17.00 7.85
N LYS A 330 8.84 -17.09 7.70
CA LYS A 330 9.48 -17.15 6.37
C LYS A 330 8.85 -18.21 5.44
N PRO A 331 8.61 -19.48 5.86
CA PRO A 331 8.08 -20.51 4.97
C PRO A 331 6.66 -20.22 4.46
N ILE A 332 5.83 -19.57 5.28
CA ILE A 332 4.45 -19.28 4.91
C ILE A 332 4.37 -17.97 4.11
N PHE A 333 5.05 -16.94 4.58
CA PHE A 333 5.09 -15.65 3.88
C PHE A 333 5.74 -15.76 2.50
N GLU A 334 6.76 -16.63 2.34
CA GLU A 334 7.41 -16.89 1.05
C GLU A 334 6.41 -17.33 -0.03
N LYS A 335 5.43 -18.17 0.30
CA LYS A 335 4.37 -18.57 -0.65
C LYS A 335 3.60 -17.37 -1.18
N TYR A 336 3.23 -16.46 -0.27
CA TYR A 336 2.53 -15.22 -0.60
C TYR A 336 3.45 -14.29 -1.41
N PHE A 337 4.68 -14.08 -0.96
CA PHE A 337 5.67 -13.24 -1.61
C PHE A 337 5.99 -13.69 -3.05
N VAL A 338 6.21 -14.98 -3.26
CA VAL A 338 6.49 -15.54 -4.60
C VAL A 338 5.25 -15.41 -5.51
N THR A 339 4.05 -15.59 -4.96
CA THR A 339 2.80 -15.41 -5.71
C THR A 339 2.61 -13.96 -6.17
N LEU A 340 3.09 -12.98 -5.39
CA LEU A 340 3.07 -11.57 -5.76
C LEU A 340 4.09 -11.20 -6.85
N GLN A 341 5.05 -12.07 -7.19
CA GLN A 341 6.03 -11.87 -8.25
C GLN A 341 6.81 -10.53 -8.16
N GLY A 342 7.09 -10.06 -6.95
CA GLY A 342 7.79 -8.79 -6.74
C GLY A 342 6.88 -7.54 -6.72
N PHE A 343 5.56 -7.69 -6.82
CA PHE A 343 4.61 -6.56 -6.63
C PHE A 343 4.80 -5.88 -5.28
N SER A 344 5.12 -6.66 -4.25
CA SER A 344 5.47 -6.15 -2.92
C SER A 344 6.73 -6.85 -2.40
N VAL A 345 7.54 -6.15 -1.62
CA VAL A 345 8.61 -6.73 -0.80
C VAL A 345 8.07 -7.03 0.60
N GLY A 346 8.68 -7.96 1.33
CA GLY A 346 8.36 -8.19 2.74
C GLY A 346 8.69 -6.97 3.61
N PRO A 347 8.19 -6.91 4.85
CA PRO A 347 8.31 -5.73 5.69
C PRO A 347 9.71 -5.55 6.30
N THR A 348 10.57 -6.55 6.16
CA THR A 348 11.91 -6.64 6.75
C THR A 348 13.00 -6.77 5.69
N THR A 349 14.24 -6.42 6.05
CA THR A 349 15.37 -6.32 5.09
C THR A 349 15.83 -7.65 4.50
N ASP A 350 15.50 -8.79 5.12
CA ASP A 350 15.86 -10.10 4.59
C ASP A 350 15.21 -10.43 3.24
N TRP A 351 14.04 -9.87 2.95
CA TRP A 351 13.30 -10.14 1.72
C TRP A 351 13.94 -9.56 0.46
N GLU A 352 14.84 -8.59 0.59
CA GLU A 352 15.65 -8.10 -0.54
C GLU A 352 16.65 -9.14 -1.05
N LYS A 353 17.03 -10.11 -0.21
CA LYS A 353 17.99 -11.15 -0.55
C LYS A 353 17.37 -12.35 -1.26
N HIS A 354 16.03 -12.34 -1.42
CA HIS A 354 15.30 -13.46 -2.00
C HIS A 354 15.63 -13.61 -3.49
N PRO A 355 15.89 -14.85 -4.00
CA PRO A 355 16.29 -15.08 -5.40
C PRO A 355 15.20 -14.78 -6.43
N LEU A 356 13.97 -14.46 -5.99
CA LEU A 356 12.91 -13.98 -6.88
C LEU A 356 13.35 -12.76 -7.71
N TRP A 357 14.12 -11.87 -7.09
CA TRP A 357 14.56 -10.62 -7.70
C TRP A 357 15.53 -10.80 -8.86
N ASP A 358 16.22 -11.93 -8.91
CA ASP A 358 17.18 -12.23 -9.97
C ASP A 358 16.52 -12.85 -11.22
N LYS A 359 15.21 -13.15 -11.16
CA LYS A 359 14.47 -13.79 -12.25
C LYS A 359 14.07 -12.84 -13.36
N ASP A 360 13.83 -11.57 -13.03
CA ASP A 360 13.31 -10.59 -13.98
C ASP A 360 13.95 -9.22 -13.75
N PRO A 361 14.84 -8.76 -14.66
CA PRO A 361 15.52 -7.48 -14.56
C PRO A 361 14.55 -6.26 -14.52
N VAL A 362 13.35 -6.38 -15.12
CA VAL A 362 12.33 -5.32 -15.14
C VAL A 362 11.80 -5.05 -13.73
N MET A 363 11.87 -6.07 -12.84
CA MET A 363 11.40 -5.98 -11.46
C MET A 363 12.49 -5.52 -10.46
N LEU A 364 13.76 -5.42 -10.87
CA LEU A 364 14.85 -5.00 -9.99
C LEU A 364 14.64 -3.64 -9.30
N PRO A 365 14.03 -2.60 -9.93
CA PRO A 365 13.76 -1.35 -9.25
C PRO A 365 12.89 -1.47 -7.99
N PHE A 366 12.09 -2.54 -7.87
CA PHE A 366 11.22 -2.78 -6.72
C PHE A 366 11.94 -3.46 -5.54
N ARG A 367 13.05 -4.16 -5.78
CA ARG A 367 13.81 -4.91 -4.78
C ARG A 367 14.19 -4.06 -3.56
N SER A 368 14.75 -2.89 -3.81
CA SER A 368 15.27 -1.98 -2.77
C SER A 368 14.38 -0.74 -2.54
N ALA A 369 13.23 -0.67 -3.18
CA ALA A 369 12.34 0.48 -3.11
C ALA A 369 12.00 0.86 -1.65
N ALA A 370 11.78 -0.13 -0.79
CA ALA A 370 11.43 0.09 0.61
C ALA A 370 12.48 0.88 1.42
N ARG A 371 13.76 0.94 0.95
CA ARG A 371 14.84 1.67 1.64
C ARG A 371 14.74 3.19 1.53
N THR A 372 14.11 3.70 0.48
CA THR A 372 14.12 5.14 0.11
C THR A 372 12.79 5.83 0.38
N GLY A 373 11.78 5.08 0.86
CA GLY A 373 10.45 5.60 1.09
C GLY A 373 10.38 6.57 2.27
N ARG A 374 9.56 7.62 2.11
CA ARG A 374 9.08 8.47 3.20
C ARG A 374 7.58 8.26 3.38
N LEU A 375 7.06 8.71 4.51
CA LEU A 375 5.62 8.71 4.79
C LEU A 375 5.10 10.13 4.97
N MET A 376 3.77 10.26 4.90
CA MET A 376 3.05 11.50 5.20
C MET A 376 3.38 12.00 6.61
N GLY A 377 3.22 13.30 6.80
CA GLY A 377 3.63 13.99 8.03
C GLY A 377 5.11 14.40 8.02
N TYR A 378 5.84 14.15 6.93
CA TYR A 378 7.21 14.64 6.79
C TYR A 378 7.22 16.20 6.80
N ALA A 379 8.14 16.86 7.53
CA ALA A 379 9.35 16.39 8.22
C ALA A 379 9.12 15.87 9.66
N GLY A 380 7.90 15.90 10.19
CA GLY A 380 7.56 15.35 11.50
C GLY A 380 7.39 13.83 11.48
N PRO A 381 7.07 13.24 12.64
CA PRO A 381 6.79 11.82 12.77
C PRO A 381 5.46 11.44 12.12
N SER A 382 5.33 10.19 11.70
CA SER A 382 4.03 9.61 11.36
C SER A 382 3.10 9.67 12.57
N SER A 383 1.85 10.09 12.37
CA SER A 383 0.92 10.36 13.46
C SER A 383 -0.53 10.25 12.99
N ARG A 384 -1.47 10.25 13.93
CA ARG A 384 -2.91 10.34 13.64
C ARG A 384 -3.24 11.60 12.82
N LYS A 385 -2.63 12.75 13.16
CA LYS A 385 -2.86 14.02 12.46
C LYS A 385 -2.39 13.96 10.99
N ALA A 386 -1.21 13.39 10.75
CA ALA A 386 -0.72 13.13 9.40
C ALA A 386 -1.63 12.16 8.62
N ALA A 387 -2.16 11.13 9.28
CA ALA A 387 -3.11 10.20 8.67
C ALA A 387 -4.45 10.88 8.33
N GLU A 388 -4.89 11.84 9.13
CA GLU A 388 -6.08 12.66 8.83
C GLU A 388 -5.87 13.56 7.62
N VAL A 389 -4.69 14.21 7.48
CA VAL A 389 -4.35 15.02 6.30
C VAL A 389 -4.40 14.17 5.03
N LEU A 390 -3.82 12.95 5.09
CA LEU A 390 -3.88 12.00 3.97
C LEU A 390 -5.32 11.59 3.65
N THR A 391 -6.09 11.17 4.65
CA THR A 391 -7.46 10.67 4.47
C THR A 391 -8.42 11.74 3.96
N LYS A 392 -8.18 13.00 4.32
CA LYS A 392 -8.91 14.16 3.82
C LYS A 392 -8.40 14.64 2.46
N HIS A 393 -7.41 13.98 1.87
CA HIS A 393 -6.79 14.30 0.59
C HIS A 393 -6.26 15.74 0.45
N ILE A 394 -5.89 16.40 1.56
CA ILE A 394 -5.57 17.83 1.57
C ILE A 394 -4.43 18.18 0.61
N ILE A 395 -3.34 17.40 0.62
CA ILE A 395 -2.19 17.63 -0.28
C ILE A 395 -2.56 17.32 -1.75
N VAL A 396 -3.35 16.29 -1.99
CA VAL A 396 -3.85 15.95 -3.33
C VAL A 396 -4.70 17.09 -3.88
N ASP A 397 -5.64 17.58 -3.09
CA ASP A 397 -6.56 18.66 -3.46
C ASP A 397 -5.83 19.98 -3.71
N MET A 398 -4.76 20.26 -2.97
CA MET A 398 -3.91 21.44 -3.25
C MET A 398 -3.42 21.46 -4.70
N PHE A 399 -2.86 20.35 -5.15
CA PHE A 399 -2.39 20.22 -6.54
C PHE A 399 -3.55 20.17 -7.54
N ALA A 400 -4.61 19.42 -7.23
CA ALA A 400 -5.79 19.32 -8.09
C ALA A 400 -6.46 20.67 -8.34
N LYS A 401 -6.61 21.50 -7.30
CA LYS A 401 -7.17 22.86 -7.40
C LYS A 401 -6.30 23.77 -8.30
N ALA A 402 -4.99 23.70 -8.14
CA ALA A 402 -4.07 24.49 -8.96
C ALA A 402 -4.09 24.05 -10.44
N VAL A 403 -4.13 22.74 -10.69
CA VAL A 403 -4.26 22.18 -12.04
C VAL A 403 -5.58 22.61 -12.70
N GLN A 404 -6.65 22.80 -11.92
CA GLN A 404 -7.94 23.32 -12.38
C GLN A 404 -7.99 24.85 -12.49
N GLY A 405 -6.90 25.56 -12.25
CA GLY A 405 -6.77 26.99 -12.48
C GLY A 405 -6.80 27.89 -11.24
N MET A 406 -6.85 27.32 -10.03
CA MET A 406 -6.66 28.11 -8.80
C MET A 406 -5.21 28.63 -8.76
N PRO A 407 -4.97 29.93 -8.45
CA PRO A 407 -3.62 30.44 -8.24
C PRO A 407 -2.85 29.58 -7.21
N ALA A 408 -1.58 29.31 -7.46
CA ALA A 408 -0.79 28.42 -6.62
C ALA A 408 -0.73 28.88 -5.17
N GLU A 409 -0.56 30.17 -4.94
CA GLU A 409 -0.55 30.77 -3.60
C GLU A 409 -1.87 30.56 -2.86
N ASP A 410 -3.01 30.62 -3.56
CA ASP A 410 -4.33 30.42 -2.95
C ASP A 410 -4.58 28.93 -2.67
N ALA A 411 -4.13 28.01 -3.55
CA ALA A 411 -4.20 26.59 -3.33
C ALA A 411 -3.37 26.17 -2.10
N VAL A 412 -2.16 26.71 -1.95
CA VAL A 412 -1.28 26.44 -0.80
C VAL A 412 -1.87 26.99 0.49
N LYS A 413 -2.40 28.23 0.49
CA LYS A 413 -3.08 28.82 1.66
C LYS A 413 -4.30 28.01 2.09
N TRP A 414 -5.09 27.54 1.12
CA TRP A 414 -6.23 26.67 1.40
C TRP A 414 -5.75 25.38 2.08
N ALA A 415 -4.75 24.71 1.54
CA ALA A 415 -4.22 23.47 2.09
C ALA A 415 -3.59 23.66 3.47
N GLU A 416 -2.87 24.76 3.71
CA GLU A 416 -2.35 25.14 5.03
C GLU A 416 -3.49 25.27 6.05
N ALA A 417 -4.57 25.97 5.70
CA ALA A 417 -5.72 26.15 6.58
C ALA A 417 -6.37 24.80 6.94
N GLU A 418 -6.48 23.87 6.00
CA GLU A 418 -7.00 22.53 6.27
C GLU A 418 -6.02 21.68 7.11
N CYS A 419 -4.71 21.79 6.86
CA CYS A 419 -3.69 21.14 7.70
C CYS A 419 -3.73 21.67 9.13
N LEU A 420 -3.86 22.99 9.33
CA LEU A 420 -3.97 23.58 10.68
C LEU A 420 -5.15 23.01 11.46
N LYS A 421 -6.29 22.73 10.80
CA LYS A 421 -7.44 22.08 11.44
C LYS A 421 -7.14 20.62 11.85
N ALA A 422 -6.39 19.89 11.03
CA ALA A 422 -6.01 18.51 11.33
C ALA A 422 -4.94 18.42 12.43
N TYR A 423 -4.08 19.45 12.54
CA TYR A 423 -2.99 19.51 13.51
C TYR A 423 -3.37 20.24 14.81
N ALA A 424 -4.54 20.88 14.88
CA ALA A 424 -5.08 21.47 16.12
C ALA A 424 -5.51 20.39 17.14
#